data_250ab9921d420a2f96c8dd88d94e3f45
#
_entry.id   250ab9921d420a2f96c8dd88d94e3f45
#
_cell.length_a   1.000
_cell.length_b   1.000
_cell.length_c   1.000
_cell.angle_alpha   90.00
_cell.angle_beta   90.00
_cell.angle_gamma   90.00
#
_symmetry.space_group_name_H-M   'P 1'
#
loop_
_entity.id
_entity.type
_entity.pdbx_description
1 polymer ?
#
loop_
_entity_poly.entity_id
_entity_poly.type
_entity_poly.pdbx_seq_one_letter_code
_entity_poly.pdbx_strand_id
1 'polypeptide(L)'
;MSRQTAKKKKLKKGPALLLCLALLLAVGFGLASYILPGTVRLAEPVTVVIDEGMGSGAMARRLADNGLIKNVPSFLLYVRGEKAEGDLRPGTYVFSGEVSYAQILSELKKGRNDTTRLM
;
A
#
# COMPACT_ATOMS: atom_id res chain seq x y z
N MET A 1 -20.69 14.80 49.27
CA MET A 1 -19.38 14.36 49.17
C MET A 1 -19.20 13.36 48.10
N SER A 2 -19.77 12.22 48.19
CA SER A 2 -19.54 11.25 47.17
C SER A 2 -19.97 11.73 45.80
N ARG A 3 -20.95 12.58 45.74
CA ARG A 3 -21.37 13.05 44.45
C ARG A 3 -20.30 13.85 43.79
N GLN A 4 -19.57 14.63 44.53
CA GLN A 4 -18.54 15.44 43.96
C GLN A 4 -17.45 14.55 43.43
N THR A 5 -17.18 13.48 44.14
CA THR A 5 -16.15 12.58 43.73
C THR A 5 -16.54 11.94 42.40
N ALA A 6 -17.81 11.60 42.29
CA ALA A 6 -18.28 10.99 41.05
C ALA A 6 -18.13 11.95 39.89
N LYS A 7 -18.39 13.24 40.12
CA LYS A 7 -18.28 14.21 39.07
C LYS A 7 -16.83 14.31 38.64
N LYS A 8 -15.93 14.30 39.58
CA LYS A 8 -14.54 14.40 39.26
C LYS A 8 -14.13 13.23 38.42
N LYS A 9 -14.66 12.05 38.72
CA LYS A 9 -14.32 10.89 37.95
C LYS A 9 -14.76 11.07 36.49
N LYS A 10 -15.94 11.67 36.32
CA LYS A 10 -16.43 11.86 34.98
C LYS A 10 -15.50 12.80 34.23
N LEU A 11 -15.05 13.84 34.89
CA LEU A 11 -14.18 14.79 34.26
C LEU A 11 -12.88 14.11 33.85
N LYS A 12 -12.39 13.22 34.69
CA LYS A 12 -11.17 12.55 34.38
C LYS A 12 -11.37 11.63 33.19
N LYS A 13 -12.54 11.02 33.11
CA LYS A 13 -12.78 10.13 32.01
C LYS A 13 -12.76 10.89 30.70
N GLY A 14 -13.28 12.10 30.67
CA GLY A 14 -13.32 12.91 29.50
C GLY A 14 -11.93 13.11 28.90
N PRO A 15 -11.00 13.63 29.69
CA PRO A 15 -9.65 13.84 29.15
C PRO A 15 -8.98 12.53 28.77
N ALA A 16 -9.25 11.46 29.55
CA ALA A 16 -8.64 10.17 29.24
C ALA A 16 -9.15 9.65 27.93
N LEU A 17 -10.41 9.85 27.63
CA LEU A 17 -10.96 9.37 26.39
C LEU A 17 -10.37 10.16 25.23
N LEU A 18 -10.16 11.45 25.40
CA LEU A 18 -9.58 12.26 24.36
C LEU A 18 -8.14 11.83 24.10
N LEU A 19 -7.42 11.50 25.16
CA LEU A 19 -6.06 11.06 25.00
C LEU A 19 -6.02 9.71 24.29
N CYS A 20 -6.93 8.81 24.62
CA CYS A 20 -6.98 7.52 23.97
C CYS A 20 -7.30 7.69 22.51
N LEU A 21 -8.24 8.58 22.20
CA LEU A 21 -8.62 8.80 20.83
C LEU A 21 -7.45 9.39 20.06
N ALA A 22 -6.77 10.36 20.64
CA ALA A 22 -5.63 10.98 19.99
C ALA A 22 -4.53 9.94 19.73
N LEU A 23 -4.34 9.05 20.70
CA LEU A 23 -3.31 8.04 20.56
C LEU A 23 -3.70 7.07 19.46
N LEU A 24 -4.96 6.67 19.40
CA LEU A 24 -5.41 5.76 18.36
C LEU A 24 -5.26 6.40 17.01
N LEU A 25 -5.57 7.68 16.87
CA LEU A 25 -5.44 8.37 15.62
C LEU A 25 -3.97 8.47 15.23
N ALA A 26 -3.11 8.74 16.19
CA ALA A 26 -1.68 8.86 15.92
C ALA A 26 -1.11 7.52 15.47
N VAL A 27 -1.51 6.44 16.14
CA VAL A 27 -1.04 5.12 15.79
C VAL A 27 -1.56 4.73 14.41
N GLY A 28 -2.84 5.01 14.16
CA GLY A 28 -3.44 4.68 12.88
C GLY A 28 -2.74 5.43 11.75
N PHE A 29 -2.47 6.72 11.99
CA PHE A 29 -1.84 7.54 10.97
C PHE A 29 -0.41 7.05 10.73
N GLY A 30 0.29 6.70 11.79
CA GLY A 30 1.66 6.21 11.67
C GLY A 30 1.71 4.89 10.94
N LEU A 31 0.79 3.98 11.24
CA LEU A 31 0.75 2.69 10.59
C LEU A 31 0.37 2.85 9.13
N ALA A 32 -0.57 3.75 8.85
CA ALA A 32 -0.98 3.98 7.49
C ALA A 32 0.19 4.54 6.69
N SER A 33 0.97 5.45 7.29
CA SER A 33 2.10 6.01 6.60
C SER A 33 3.15 4.95 6.34
N TYR A 34 3.28 4.00 7.23
CA TYR A 34 4.29 2.97 7.08
C TYR A 34 3.85 1.96 6.02
N ILE A 35 2.60 1.60 6.01
CA ILE A 35 2.10 0.60 5.10
C ILE A 35 1.73 1.12 3.71
N LEU A 36 1.05 2.20 3.66
CA LEU A 36 0.57 2.72 2.41
C LEU A 36 1.51 3.36 1.42
N PRO A 37 2.49 4.07 1.82
CA PRO A 37 3.28 4.81 0.89
C PRO A 37 3.85 4.05 -0.24
N GLY A 38 4.34 2.93 -0.02
CA GLY A 38 4.83 2.16 -1.11
C GLY A 38 5.69 2.81 -2.19
N THR A 39 6.24 3.97 -1.93
CA THR A 39 7.06 4.62 -2.93
C THR A 39 8.51 4.17 -2.79
N VAL A 40 9.11 3.82 -3.89
CA VAL A 40 10.48 3.36 -3.91
C VAL A 40 11.23 4.13 -4.97
N ARG A 41 12.46 4.49 -4.68
CA ARG A 41 13.25 5.21 -5.65
C ARG A 41 14.28 4.24 -6.22
N LEU A 42 14.29 4.06 -7.51
CA LEU A 42 15.19 3.12 -8.15
C LEU A 42 16.44 3.83 -8.65
N ALA A 43 17.58 3.22 -8.40
CA ALA A 43 18.83 3.81 -8.85
C ALA A 43 18.98 3.59 -10.36
N GLU A 44 18.44 2.50 -10.85
CA GLU A 44 18.51 2.20 -12.25
C GLU A 44 17.22 1.62 -12.72
N PRO A 45 16.91 1.66 -13.99
CA PRO A 45 15.68 1.07 -14.49
C PRO A 45 15.64 -0.42 -14.16
N VAL A 46 14.46 -0.88 -13.79
CA VAL A 46 14.29 -2.28 -13.43
C VAL A 46 13.25 -2.89 -14.36
N THR A 47 13.57 -4.04 -14.92
CA THR A 47 12.65 -4.73 -15.82
C THR A 47 12.05 -5.91 -15.07
N VAL A 48 10.75 -6.03 -15.11
CA VAL A 48 10.06 -7.11 -14.44
C VAL A 48 9.24 -7.85 -15.47
N VAL A 49 9.34 -9.17 -15.45
CA VAL A 49 8.57 -9.99 -16.36
C VAL A 49 7.48 -10.68 -15.56
N ILE A 50 6.24 -10.50 -15.95
CA ILE A 50 5.11 -11.13 -15.29
C ILE A 50 4.61 -12.20 -16.24
N ASP A 51 4.67 -13.44 -15.80
CA ASP A 51 4.27 -14.56 -16.64
C ASP A 51 2.77 -14.75 -16.61
N GLU A 52 2.25 -15.37 -17.64
CA GLU A 52 0.85 -15.65 -17.67
C GLU A 52 0.53 -16.65 -16.60
N GLY A 53 -0.62 -16.53 -16.03
CA GLY A 53 -1.03 -17.45 -14.99
C GLY A 53 -0.57 -17.10 -13.60
N MET A 54 0.20 -16.02 -13.45
CA MET A 54 0.63 -15.62 -12.14
C MET A 54 -0.52 -14.93 -11.42
N GLY A 55 -0.77 -15.31 -10.19
CA GLY A 55 -1.78 -14.64 -9.41
C GLY A 55 -1.21 -13.38 -8.83
N SER A 56 -2.05 -12.55 -8.23
CA SER A 56 -1.62 -11.28 -7.67
C SER A 56 -0.53 -11.46 -6.61
N GLY A 57 -0.62 -12.56 -5.83
CA GLY A 57 0.39 -12.80 -4.81
C GLY A 57 1.76 -13.07 -5.42
N ALA A 58 1.79 -13.85 -6.50
CA ALA A 58 3.05 -14.16 -7.16
C ALA A 58 3.61 -12.92 -7.83
N MET A 59 2.74 -12.11 -8.41
CA MET A 59 3.19 -10.88 -9.03
C MET A 59 3.78 -9.94 -7.99
N ALA A 60 3.14 -9.83 -6.84
CA ALA A 60 3.64 -8.96 -5.78
C ALA A 60 5.02 -9.44 -5.31
N ARG A 61 5.22 -10.74 -5.25
CA ARG A 61 6.50 -11.23 -4.82
C ARG A 61 7.54 -10.93 -5.88
N ARG A 62 7.17 -11.06 -7.15
CA ARG A 62 8.10 -10.77 -8.22
C ARG A 62 8.50 -9.29 -8.16
N LEU A 63 7.54 -8.42 -7.89
CA LEU A 63 7.83 -7.00 -7.76
C LEU A 63 8.75 -6.74 -6.57
N ALA A 64 8.52 -7.42 -5.46
CA ALA A 64 9.34 -7.23 -4.29
C ALA A 64 10.77 -7.74 -4.52
N ASP A 65 10.89 -8.86 -5.24
CA ASP A 65 12.21 -9.42 -5.52
C ASP A 65 13.01 -8.47 -6.40
N ASN A 66 12.36 -7.65 -7.18
CA ASN A 66 13.04 -6.71 -8.03
C ASN A 66 13.15 -5.33 -7.38
N GLY A 67 12.80 -5.22 -6.13
CA GLY A 67 12.97 -3.97 -5.42
C GLY A 67 11.92 -2.90 -5.70
N LEU A 68 10.83 -3.28 -6.38
CA LEU A 68 9.83 -2.30 -6.72
C LEU A 68 8.85 -2.03 -5.59
N ILE A 69 8.66 -2.98 -4.70
CA ILE A 69 7.83 -2.76 -3.53
C ILE A 69 8.57 -3.30 -2.33
N LYS A 70 8.30 -2.75 -1.17
CA LYS A 70 8.97 -3.19 0.03
C LYS A 70 8.17 -4.17 0.82
N ASN A 71 6.87 -4.17 0.65
CA ASN A 71 6.02 -4.99 1.49
C ASN A 71 4.96 -5.64 0.65
N VAL A 72 5.03 -6.93 0.49
CA VAL A 72 4.08 -7.67 -0.33
C VAL A 72 2.65 -7.57 0.20
N PRO A 73 2.40 -7.80 1.49
CA PRO A 73 1.02 -7.69 1.98
C PRO A 73 0.42 -6.30 1.77
N SER A 74 1.24 -5.27 1.91
CA SER A 74 0.79 -3.91 1.74
C SER A 74 0.35 -3.67 0.30
N PHE A 75 1.12 -4.16 -0.65
CA PHE A 75 0.79 -4.00 -2.05
C PHE A 75 -0.47 -4.78 -2.38
N LEU A 76 -0.61 -5.99 -1.84
CA LEU A 76 -1.79 -6.80 -2.10
C LEU A 76 -3.04 -6.14 -1.53
N LEU A 77 -2.93 -5.49 -0.38
CA LEU A 77 -4.06 -4.78 0.17
C LEU A 77 -4.42 -3.60 -0.71
N TYR A 78 -3.42 -2.95 -1.27
CA TYR A 78 -3.66 -1.82 -2.14
C TYR A 78 -4.41 -2.29 -3.39
N VAL A 79 -3.95 -3.39 -4.00
CA VAL A 79 -4.56 -3.91 -5.19
C VAL A 79 -6.01 -4.33 -4.91
N ARG A 80 -6.23 -4.95 -3.77
CA ARG A 80 -7.56 -5.38 -3.41
C ARG A 80 -8.47 -4.19 -3.14
N GLY A 81 -7.93 -3.15 -2.52
CA GLY A 81 -8.69 -1.95 -2.25
C GLY A 81 -9.12 -1.26 -3.54
N GLU A 82 -8.29 -1.38 -4.60
CA GLU A 82 -8.61 -0.78 -5.87
C GLU A 82 -9.44 -1.76 -6.71
N LYS A 83 -9.75 -2.92 -6.17
CA LYS A 83 -10.52 -3.95 -6.86
C LYS A 83 -9.89 -4.33 -8.18
N ALA A 84 -8.58 -4.37 -8.19
CA ALA A 84 -7.86 -4.64 -9.41
C ALA A 84 -7.20 -6.01 -9.48
N GLU A 85 -7.51 -6.90 -8.55
CA GLU A 85 -6.88 -8.20 -8.56
C GLU A 85 -7.04 -8.97 -9.87
N GLY A 86 -8.15 -8.84 -10.51
CA GLY A 86 -8.34 -9.53 -11.76
C GLY A 86 -7.92 -8.75 -12.97
N ASP A 87 -7.43 -7.54 -12.77
CA ASP A 87 -7.05 -6.70 -13.87
C ASP A 87 -5.56 -6.67 -14.16
N LEU A 88 -4.80 -7.40 -13.42
CA LEU A 88 -3.35 -7.39 -13.60
C LEU A 88 -2.99 -8.29 -14.78
N ARG A 89 -2.19 -7.80 -15.68
CA ARG A 89 -1.89 -8.52 -16.90
C ARG A 89 -0.44 -8.93 -17.02
N PRO A 90 -0.19 -10.03 -17.71
CA PRO A 90 1.18 -10.47 -17.90
C PRO A 90 1.86 -9.56 -18.91
N GLY A 91 3.16 -9.60 -18.94
CA GLY A 91 3.94 -8.80 -19.86
C GLY A 91 5.26 -8.39 -19.24
N THR A 92 5.99 -7.60 -19.99
CA THR A 92 7.26 -7.09 -19.52
C THR A 92 7.07 -5.63 -19.18
N TYR A 93 7.50 -5.25 -17.99
CA TYR A 93 7.31 -3.90 -17.52
C TYR A 93 8.66 -3.31 -17.11
N VAL A 94 8.87 -2.05 -17.40
CA VAL A 94 10.09 -1.38 -17.01
C VAL A 94 9.73 -0.20 -16.15
N PHE A 95 10.36 -0.11 -14.98
CA PHE A 95 10.11 0.98 -14.07
C PHE A 95 11.42 1.70 -13.78
N SER A 96 11.38 2.99 -13.63
CA SER A 96 12.57 3.74 -13.30
C SER A 96 12.21 4.94 -12.46
N GLY A 97 13.17 5.48 -11.77
CA GLY A 97 12.99 6.65 -10.93
C GLY A 97 12.17 6.33 -9.72
N GLU A 98 11.24 7.21 -9.39
CA GLU A 98 10.43 7.01 -8.22
C GLU A 98 9.19 6.26 -8.62
N VAL A 99 8.93 5.17 -7.97
CA VAL A 99 7.84 4.29 -8.31
C VAL A 99 6.90 4.12 -7.14
N SER A 100 5.62 4.30 -7.36
CA SER A 100 4.63 4.15 -6.31
C SER A 100 3.71 2.99 -6.63
N TYR A 101 2.93 2.55 -5.65
CA TYR A 101 1.98 1.47 -5.86
C TYR A 101 0.99 1.84 -6.97
N ALA A 102 0.56 3.09 -6.99
CA ALA A 102 -0.41 3.52 -7.98
C ALA A 102 0.19 3.40 -9.38
N GLN A 103 1.45 3.76 -9.52
CA GLN A 103 2.09 3.69 -10.80
C GLN A 103 2.26 2.24 -11.24
N ILE A 104 2.67 1.38 -10.33
CA ILE A 104 2.84 -0.03 -10.65
C ILE A 104 1.51 -0.63 -11.07
N LEU A 105 0.47 -0.35 -10.31
CA LEU A 105 -0.83 -0.90 -10.61
C LEU A 105 -1.33 -0.40 -11.96
N SER A 106 -1.12 0.87 -12.23
CA SER A 106 -1.56 1.44 -13.48
C SER A 106 -0.90 0.72 -14.66
N GLU A 107 0.40 0.44 -14.56
CA GLU A 107 1.09 -0.24 -15.63
C GLU A 107 0.61 -1.68 -15.77
N LEU A 108 0.40 -2.36 -14.67
CA LEU A 108 -0.04 -3.75 -14.73
C LEU A 108 -1.45 -3.87 -15.31
N LYS A 109 -2.27 -2.88 -15.08
CA LYS A 109 -3.62 -2.91 -15.62
C LYS A 109 -3.61 -2.65 -17.12
N LYS A 110 -2.66 -1.88 -17.60
CA LYS A 110 -2.58 -1.60 -19.01
C LYS A 110 -2.05 -2.78 -19.80
N GLY A 111 -1.43 -3.70 -19.14
CA GLY A 111 -0.85 -4.81 -19.83
C GLY A 111 0.27 -4.34 -20.70
N ARG A 112 1.11 -3.43 -20.21
CA ARG A 112 2.06 -2.85 -20.89
C ARG A 112 2.86 -3.57 -21.73
N ASN A 113 2.91 -3.37 -22.83
CA ASN A 113 3.57 -4.05 -23.66
C ASN A 113 3.77 -3.27 -24.77
N ASP A 114 4.63 -2.44 -24.68
CA ASP A 114 4.86 -1.56 -25.64
C ASP A 114 4.94 -2.04 -26.93
N THR A 115 5.43 -3.11 -27.07
CA THR A 115 5.67 -3.53 -28.36
C THR A 115 4.43 -3.68 -29.06
N THR A 116 3.45 -4.02 -28.36
CA THR A 116 2.27 -4.24 -29.03
C THR A 116 1.81 -3.09 -29.68
N ARG A 117 2.06 -2.01 -29.08
CA ARG A 117 1.57 -0.92 -29.60
C ARG A 117 2.14 -0.55 -30.77
N LEU A 118 3.22 -0.94 -30.98
CA LEU A 118 3.82 -0.51 -32.08
C LEU A 118 3.14 -0.88 -33.23
N MET A 119 2.42 -1.74 -33.09
CA MET A 119 1.88 -2.21 -34.24
C MET A 119 0.94 -1.50 -34.67
#